data_810ccc2da3ed600c19141cde7883c3f2
#
_entry.id   810ccc2da3ed600c19141cde7883c3f2
#
_cell.length_a   1.000
_cell.length_b   1.000
_cell.length_c   1.000
_cell.angle_alpha   90.00
_cell.angle_beta   90.00
_cell.angle_gamma   90.00
#
_symmetry.space_group_name_H-M   'P 1'
#
loop_
_entity.id
_entity.type
_entity.pdbx_description
1 polymer ?
#
loop_
_entity_poly.entity_id
_entity_poly.type
_entity_poly.pdbx_seq_one_letter_code
_entity_poly.pdbx_strand_id
1 'polypeptide(L)'
;MTIYGLSYGFHDAAYSYLEGQDIVEAHHSERHSRIKNDRNLHTQIDGFSVFYEKPFKKNIRRFLYGQSWITRQQHNAYINHHWSHAAAAYYTRPYEEEPVCVVIDAIGEWDTASIWYKKKKKWSMKYPKSLGLFYSAITK
;
A
#
# COMPACT_ATOMS: atom_id res chain seq x y z
N MET A 1 -8.18 -18.03 -11.59
CA MET A 1 -8.37 -16.56 -11.73
C MET A 1 -7.14 -15.90 -11.13
N THR A 2 -6.43 -15.15 -11.95
CA THR A 2 -5.23 -14.43 -11.50
C THR A 2 -5.62 -13.10 -10.86
N ILE A 3 -5.09 -12.81 -9.69
CA ILE A 3 -5.33 -11.57 -8.95
C ILE A 3 -4.00 -10.82 -8.80
N TYR A 4 -3.95 -9.60 -9.28
CA TYR A 4 -2.79 -8.71 -9.18
C TYR A 4 -2.95 -7.73 -8.03
N GLY A 5 -2.00 -7.71 -7.10
CA GLY A 5 -1.83 -6.66 -6.13
C GLY A 5 -0.85 -5.60 -6.63
N LEU A 6 -1.23 -4.33 -6.67
CA LEU A 6 -0.50 -3.27 -7.36
C LEU A 6 -0.21 -2.08 -6.46
N SER A 7 1.02 -1.58 -6.54
CA SER A 7 1.47 -0.31 -5.96
C SER A 7 2.33 0.43 -6.97
N TYR A 8 1.95 1.63 -7.43
CA TYR A 8 2.74 2.43 -8.38
C TYR A 8 2.32 3.90 -8.42
N GLY A 9 3.06 4.71 -9.16
CA GLY A 9 2.74 6.11 -9.40
C GLY A 9 3.30 7.10 -8.37
N PHE A 10 3.96 6.62 -7.33
CA PHE A 10 4.59 7.48 -6.30
C PHE A 10 6.10 7.32 -6.24
N HIS A 11 6.53 6.28 -5.58
CA HIS A 11 7.85 5.75 -5.42
C HIS A 11 7.69 4.24 -5.32
N ASP A 12 8.73 3.51 -5.65
CA ASP A 12 8.80 2.07 -5.41
C ASP A 12 7.59 1.31 -5.98
N ALA A 13 7.39 1.38 -7.29
CA ALA A 13 6.35 0.59 -7.93
C ALA A 13 6.63 -0.90 -7.73
N ALA A 14 5.59 -1.63 -7.39
CA ALA A 14 5.65 -3.06 -7.12
C ALA A 14 4.36 -3.75 -7.57
N TYR A 15 4.48 -5.02 -7.90
CA TYR A 15 3.34 -5.89 -8.13
C TYR A 15 3.54 -7.25 -7.50
N SER A 16 2.46 -7.91 -7.22
CA SER A 16 2.42 -9.35 -6.94
C SER A 16 1.20 -9.95 -7.62
N TYR A 17 1.27 -11.22 -7.98
CA TYR A 17 0.06 -11.92 -8.41
C TYR A 17 -0.10 -13.28 -7.74
N LEU A 18 -1.38 -13.64 -7.59
CA LEU A 18 -1.81 -14.88 -6.96
C LEU A 18 -2.57 -15.72 -7.97
N GLU A 19 -2.35 -17.03 -7.90
CA GLU A 19 -3.18 -18.05 -8.53
C GLU A 19 -3.80 -18.91 -7.43
N GLY A 20 -5.13 -18.84 -7.30
CA GLY A 20 -5.80 -19.47 -6.16
C GLY A 20 -5.43 -18.76 -4.84
N GLN A 21 -4.70 -19.45 -3.96
CA GLN A 21 -4.21 -18.91 -2.68
C GLN A 21 -2.69 -18.72 -2.65
N ASP A 22 -2.00 -19.10 -3.72
CA ASP A 22 -0.55 -19.07 -3.79
C ASP A 22 -0.05 -17.75 -4.39
N ILE A 23 0.95 -17.15 -3.76
CA ILE A 23 1.70 -16.04 -4.35
C ILE A 23 2.69 -16.63 -5.34
N VAL A 24 2.40 -16.45 -6.63
CA VAL A 24 3.24 -16.98 -7.72
C VAL A 24 4.46 -16.07 -7.93
N GLU A 25 4.24 -14.77 -7.85
CA GLU A 25 5.27 -13.80 -8.13
C GLU A 25 5.08 -12.52 -7.29
N ALA A 26 6.19 -11.91 -6.85
CA ALA A 26 6.20 -10.60 -6.21
C ALA A 26 7.46 -9.85 -6.62
N HIS A 27 7.31 -8.71 -7.25
CA HIS A 27 8.41 -7.92 -7.80
C HIS A 27 8.33 -6.44 -7.45
N HIS A 28 9.50 -5.87 -7.30
CA HIS A 28 9.75 -4.44 -7.17
C HIS A 28 10.31 -3.89 -8.48
N SER A 29 9.74 -2.84 -9.01
CA SER A 29 10.09 -2.34 -10.35
C SER A 29 11.57 -1.96 -10.50
N GLU A 30 12.18 -1.42 -9.46
CA GLU A 30 13.62 -1.05 -9.52
C GLU A 30 14.55 -2.25 -9.69
N ARG A 31 14.12 -3.47 -9.39
CA ARG A 31 14.91 -4.68 -9.68
C ARG A 31 15.03 -4.96 -11.18
N HIS A 32 14.03 -4.54 -11.95
CA HIS A 32 14.04 -4.65 -13.41
C HIS A 32 14.70 -3.44 -14.08
N SER A 33 14.22 -2.25 -13.73
CA SER A 33 14.65 -0.99 -14.37
C SER A 33 16.02 -0.51 -13.91
N ARG A 34 16.50 -0.93 -12.72
CA ARG A 34 17.69 -0.40 -12.04
C ARG A 34 17.62 1.09 -11.72
N ILE A 35 16.45 1.66 -11.74
CA ILE A 35 16.17 3.05 -11.38
C ILE A 35 15.67 3.06 -9.93
N LYS A 36 16.38 3.79 -9.05
CA LYS A 36 15.98 3.92 -7.65
C LYS A 36 14.64 4.64 -7.52
N ASN A 37 13.76 4.10 -6.67
CA ASN A 37 12.41 4.61 -6.45
C ASN A 37 11.57 4.68 -7.75
N ASP A 38 11.74 3.71 -8.65
CA ASP A 38 11.00 3.67 -9.91
C ASP A 38 9.49 3.64 -9.62
N ARG A 39 8.77 4.54 -10.29
CA ARG A 39 7.32 4.75 -10.12
C ARG A 39 6.47 3.95 -11.12
N ASN A 40 7.12 3.36 -12.12
CA ASN A 40 6.45 2.72 -13.24
C ASN A 40 6.38 1.22 -13.02
N LEU A 41 5.24 0.62 -13.36
CA LEU A 41 5.13 -0.82 -13.45
C LEU A 41 5.75 -1.31 -14.76
N HIS A 42 6.57 -2.35 -14.66
CA HIS A 42 7.19 -3.02 -15.81
C HIS A 42 6.59 -4.41 -16.02
N THR A 43 5.26 -4.48 -15.99
CA THR A 43 4.51 -5.72 -16.26
C THR A 43 3.19 -5.41 -16.96
N GLN A 44 2.69 -6.39 -17.71
CA GLN A 44 1.33 -6.37 -18.23
C GLN A 44 0.41 -7.02 -17.21
N ILE A 45 -0.76 -6.42 -17.00
CA ILE A 45 -1.76 -6.90 -16.06
C ILE A 45 -2.84 -7.61 -16.85
N ASP A 46 -2.85 -8.94 -16.75
CA ASP A 46 -3.86 -9.80 -17.38
C ASP A 46 -4.63 -10.54 -16.29
N GLY A 47 -5.56 -9.85 -15.67
CA GLY A 47 -6.38 -10.41 -14.60
C GLY A 47 -7.05 -9.36 -13.71
N PHE A 48 -7.57 -9.81 -12.59
CA PHE A 48 -8.24 -8.94 -11.63
C PHE A 48 -7.22 -8.11 -10.84
N SER A 49 -7.28 -6.79 -10.97
CA SER A 49 -6.33 -5.88 -10.34
C SER A 49 -6.87 -5.23 -9.07
N VAL A 50 -6.06 -5.25 -8.02
CA VAL A 50 -6.35 -4.63 -6.72
C VAL A 50 -5.26 -3.61 -6.42
N PHE A 51 -5.65 -2.36 -6.20
CA PHE A 51 -4.73 -1.29 -5.86
C PHE A 51 -4.68 -1.06 -4.34
N TYR A 52 -3.49 -0.83 -3.80
CA TYR A 52 -3.19 -0.82 -2.36
C TYR A 52 -3.77 0.35 -1.57
N GLU A 53 -4.36 1.37 -2.23
CA GLU A 53 -4.95 2.54 -1.58
C GLU A 53 -6.10 3.13 -2.41
N LYS A 54 -6.85 4.07 -1.83
CA LYS A 54 -7.91 4.82 -2.53
C LYS A 54 -7.34 6.10 -3.14
N PRO A 55 -7.08 6.17 -4.47
CA PRO A 55 -6.38 7.29 -5.12
C PRO A 55 -7.08 8.64 -4.94
N PHE A 56 -8.42 8.64 -4.84
CA PHE A 56 -9.20 9.86 -4.67
C PHE A 56 -8.82 10.63 -3.41
N LYS A 57 -8.73 9.95 -2.27
CA LYS A 57 -8.34 10.58 -0.99
C LYS A 57 -6.93 11.14 -1.03
N LYS A 58 -6.02 10.43 -1.68
CA LYS A 58 -4.65 10.85 -1.85
C LYS A 58 -4.54 12.07 -2.76
N ASN A 59 -5.30 12.08 -3.86
CA ASN A 59 -5.32 13.21 -4.79
C ASN A 59 -5.91 14.47 -4.15
N ILE A 60 -6.95 14.39 -3.32
CA ILE A 60 -7.46 15.53 -2.54
C ILE A 60 -6.35 16.11 -1.66
N ARG A 61 -5.65 15.26 -0.91
CA ARG A 61 -4.54 15.71 -0.05
C ARG A 61 -3.44 16.38 -0.88
N ARG A 62 -3.02 15.76 -2.00
CA ARG A 62 -2.02 16.34 -2.90
C ARG A 62 -2.43 17.71 -3.43
N PHE A 63 -3.68 17.85 -3.83
CA PHE A 63 -4.23 19.13 -4.30
C PHE A 63 -4.17 20.21 -3.20
N LEU A 64 -4.53 19.88 -1.96
CA LEU A 64 -4.44 20.80 -0.82
C LEU A 64 -3.01 21.27 -0.52
N TYR A 65 -2.00 20.48 -0.90
CA TYR A 65 -0.58 20.82 -0.76
C TYR A 65 0.06 21.33 -2.04
N GLY A 66 -0.72 21.77 -3.04
CA GLY A 66 -0.23 22.31 -4.30
C GLY A 66 0.54 21.32 -5.18
N GLN A 67 0.35 20.03 -4.96
CA GLN A 67 0.99 18.98 -5.74
C GLN A 67 0.11 18.55 -6.93
N SER A 68 0.75 18.13 -8.03
CA SER A 68 0.04 17.65 -9.21
C SER A 68 -0.86 16.44 -8.92
N TRP A 69 -2.00 16.39 -9.62
CA TRP A 69 -2.91 15.27 -9.59
C TRP A 69 -2.27 14.03 -10.22
N ILE A 70 -2.44 12.87 -9.59
CA ILE A 70 -1.97 11.60 -10.17
C ILE A 70 -3.04 11.08 -11.12
N THR A 71 -2.66 10.81 -12.36
CA THR A 71 -3.54 10.22 -13.36
C THR A 71 -4.03 8.85 -12.88
N ARG A 72 -5.33 8.67 -12.89
CA ARG A 72 -5.98 7.47 -12.39
C ARG A 72 -6.00 6.40 -13.46
N GLN A 73 -5.31 5.29 -13.23
CA GLN A 73 -5.62 4.05 -13.94
C GLN A 73 -6.81 3.37 -13.28
N GLN A 74 -7.67 2.75 -14.07
CA GLN A 74 -8.80 1.98 -13.54
C GLN A 74 -8.32 0.62 -13.06
N HIS A 75 -8.69 0.28 -11.83
CA HIS A 75 -8.48 -1.04 -11.25
C HIS A 75 -9.82 -1.64 -10.86
N ASN A 76 -9.88 -2.97 -10.82
CA ASN A 76 -11.10 -3.69 -10.46
C ASN A 76 -11.50 -3.43 -9.01
N ALA A 77 -10.52 -3.27 -8.11
CA ALA A 77 -10.76 -2.97 -6.70
C ALA A 77 -9.68 -2.06 -6.09
N TYR A 78 -10.06 -1.39 -5.01
CA TYR A 78 -9.20 -0.55 -4.20
C TYR A 78 -9.36 -0.93 -2.73
N ILE A 79 -8.27 -1.14 -2.02
CA ILE A 79 -8.31 -1.44 -0.59
C ILE A 79 -7.84 -0.24 0.23
N ASN A 80 -8.10 -0.26 1.53
CA ASN A 80 -7.59 0.77 2.42
C ASN A 80 -6.08 0.59 2.59
N HIS A 81 -5.31 1.69 2.56
CA HIS A 81 -3.84 1.67 2.65
C HIS A 81 -3.35 0.91 3.90
N HIS A 82 -3.85 1.25 5.08
CA HIS A 82 -3.45 0.57 6.31
C HIS A 82 -3.92 -0.89 6.37
N TRP A 83 -5.03 -1.24 5.67
CA TRP A 83 -5.41 -2.63 5.54
C TRP A 83 -4.45 -3.41 4.65
N SER A 84 -3.88 -2.81 3.59
CA SER A 84 -2.87 -3.49 2.77
C SER A 84 -1.64 -3.88 3.59
N HIS A 85 -1.15 -2.98 4.45
CA HIS A 85 -0.05 -3.28 5.38
C HIS A 85 -0.43 -4.34 6.40
N ALA A 86 -1.60 -4.21 7.03
CA ALA A 86 -2.08 -5.19 8.02
C ALA A 86 -2.29 -6.57 7.38
N ALA A 87 -2.83 -6.63 6.16
CA ALA A 87 -3.03 -7.86 5.42
C ALA A 87 -1.70 -8.53 5.06
N ALA A 88 -0.69 -7.76 4.64
CA ALA A 88 0.64 -8.30 4.39
C ALA A 88 1.19 -8.99 5.64
N ALA A 89 1.18 -8.33 6.79
CA ALA A 89 1.63 -8.93 8.05
C ALA A 89 0.76 -10.13 8.48
N TYR A 90 -0.56 -10.03 8.28
CA TYR A 90 -1.50 -11.08 8.66
C TYR A 90 -1.32 -12.36 7.86
N TYR A 91 -1.21 -12.28 6.54
CA TYR A 91 -1.18 -13.45 5.66
C TYR A 91 0.23 -14.05 5.46
N THR A 92 1.28 -13.32 5.79
CA THR A 92 2.67 -13.82 5.68
C THR A 92 3.30 -14.24 7.00
N ARG A 93 2.50 -14.27 8.09
CA ARG A 93 3.00 -14.69 9.41
C ARG A 93 3.41 -16.17 9.41
N PRO A 94 4.47 -16.54 10.14
CA PRO A 94 4.96 -17.93 10.20
C PRO A 94 4.26 -18.81 11.25
N TYR A 95 3.18 -18.33 11.88
CA TYR A 95 2.45 -19.01 12.96
C TYR A 95 0.94 -18.95 12.71
N GLU A 96 0.17 -19.82 13.35
CA GLU A 96 -1.27 -19.96 13.13
C GLU A 96 -2.12 -19.08 14.06
N GLU A 97 -1.58 -18.65 15.19
CA GLU A 97 -2.32 -17.85 16.17
C GLU A 97 -2.82 -16.53 15.55
N GLU A 98 -3.95 -16.07 16.07
CA GLU A 98 -4.57 -14.83 15.59
C GLU A 98 -3.74 -13.59 16.02
N PRO A 99 -3.13 -12.87 15.09
CA PRO A 99 -2.22 -11.79 15.43
C PRO A 99 -2.97 -10.49 15.73
N VAL A 100 -2.31 -9.63 16.52
CA VAL A 100 -2.58 -8.21 16.52
C VAL A 100 -1.62 -7.55 15.52
N CYS A 101 -2.15 -6.95 14.45
CA CYS A 101 -1.33 -6.23 13.48
C CYS A 101 -1.30 -4.74 13.83
N VAL A 102 -0.10 -4.20 14.00
CA VAL A 102 0.14 -2.77 14.21
C VAL A 102 0.75 -2.18 12.95
N VAL A 103 0.12 -1.15 12.41
CA VAL A 103 0.60 -0.42 11.23
C VAL A 103 1.02 0.97 11.68
N ILE A 104 2.24 1.36 11.32
CA ILE A 104 2.79 2.70 11.55
C ILE A 104 3.31 3.22 10.21
N ASP A 105 2.79 4.35 9.77
CA ASP A 105 3.10 4.96 8.50
C ASP A 105 3.31 6.48 8.65
N ALA A 106 3.86 7.11 7.63
CA ALA A 106 3.91 8.56 7.56
C ALA A 106 2.49 9.12 7.39
N ILE A 107 1.84 8.78 6.30
CA ILE A 107 0.41 9.06 6.05
C ILE A 107 -0.12 8.07 5.01
N GLY A 108 -0.94 7.10 5.44
CA GLY A 108 -1.69 6.21 4.56
C GLY A 108 -3.13 6.68 4.38
N GLU A 109 -3.47 7.28 3.26
CA GLU A 109 -4.71 8.04 3.06
C GLU A 109 -4.82 9.19 4.08
N TRP A 110 -5.41 8.97 5.26
CA TRP A 110 -5.48 9.88 6.40
C TRP A 110 -5.04 9.24 7.72
N ASP A 111 -4.93 7.90 7.76
CA ASP A 111 -4.43 7.18 8.92
C ASP A 111 -2.90 7.23 8.93
N THR A 112 -2.31 7.37 10.12
CA THR A 112 -0.86 7.43 10.34
C THR A 112 -0.39 6.29 11.24
N ALA A 113 -1.30 5.72 12.04
CA ALA A 113 -1.12 4.46 12.72
C ALA A 113 -2.46 3.76 12.88
N SER A 114 -2.46 2.44 12.95
CA SER A 114 -3.68 1.67 13.21
C SER A 114 -3.38 0.31 13.83
N ILE A 115 -4.35 -0.20 14.58
CA ILE A 115 -4.30 -1.51 15.21
C ILE A 115 -5.46 -2.35 14.65
N TRP A 116 -5.12 -3.57 14.24
CA TRP A 116 -6.05 -4.52 13.65
C TRP A 116 -6.04 -5.84 14.44
N TYR A 117 -7.22 -6.39 14.67
CA TYR A 117 -7.41 -7.69 15.29
C TYR A 117 -8.60 -8.40 14.63
N LYS A 118 -8.45 -9.68 14.33
CA LYS A 118 -9.45 -10.47 13.57
C LYS A 118 -9.90 -9.75 12.29
N LYS A 119 -8.94 -9.24 11.51
CA LYS A 119 -9.16 -8.52 10.24
C LYS A 119 -10.01 -7.24 10.37
N LYS A 120 -10.24 -6.75 11.59
CA LYS A 120 -11.02 -5.54 11.86
C LYS A 120 -10.13 -4.47 12.48
N LYS A 121 -10.25 -3.23 11.98
CA LYS A 121 -9.59 -2.07 12.58
C LYS A 121 -10.19 -1.80 13.96
N LYS A 122 -9.36 -1.82 14.99
CA LYS A 122 -9.75 -1.57 16.38
C LYS A 122 -9.48 -0.14 16.81
N TRP A 123 -8.41 0.45 16.26
CA TRP A 123 -8.00 1.81 16.57
C TRP A 123 -7.25 2.41 15.39
N SER A 124 -7.26 3.75 15.28
CA SER A 124 -6.37 4.47 14.37
C SER A 124 -6.03 5.86 14.87
N MET A 125 -4.83 6.30 14.55
CA MET A 125 -4.35 7.68 14.66
C MET A 125 -4.39 8.32 13.26
N LYS A 126 -4.73 9.61 13.20
CA LYS A 126 -4.88 10.34 11.94
C LYS A 126 -3.94 11.53 11.87
N TYR A 127 -3.62 11.94 10.63
CA TYR A 127 -2.95 13.20 10.36
C TYR A 127 -3.69 14.38 11.05
N PRO A 128 -2.99 15.35 11.66
CA PRO A 128 -1.54 15.61 11.59
C PRO A 128 -0.66 14.81 12.58
N LYS A 129 -1.23 14.04 13.49
CA LYS A 129 -0.46 13.20 14.41
C LYS A 129 0.16 12.03 13.64
N SER A 130 1.49 11.93 13.61
CA SER A 130 2.18 10.86 12.87
C SER A 130 3.56 10.58 13.45
N LEU A 131 3.77 9.33 13.84
CA LEU A 131 5.09 8.83 14.25
C LEU A 131 6.04 8.74 13.06
N GLY A 132 5.56 8.34 11.89
CA GLY A 132 6.37 8.26 10.68
C GLY A 132 6.87 9.62 10.19
N LEU A 133 6.01 10.66 10.23
CA LEU A 133 6.45 12.03 9.91
C LEU A 133 7.41 12.59 10.97
N PHE A 134 7.18 12.29 12.25
CA PHE A 134 8.09 12.65 13.33
C PHE A 134 9.48 12.04 13.11
N TYR A 135 9.54 10.73 12.81
CA TYR A 135 10.80 10.07 12.45
C TYR A 135 11.49 10.75 11.26
N SER A 136 10.75 11.03 10.18
CA SER A 136 11.29 11.71 9.01
C SER A 136 11.80 13.12 9.28
N ALA A 137 11.22 13.83 10.27
CA ALA A 137 11.68 15.16 10.65
C ALA A 137 13.00 15.14 11.43
N ILE A 138 13.27 14.05 12.17
CA ILE A 138 14.52 13.89 12.94
C ILE A 138 15.67 13.37 12.07
N THR A 139 15.37 12.58 11.03
CA THR A 139 16.37 11.91 10.19
C THR A 139 16.77 12.70 8.94
N LYS A 140 16.25 13.89 8.77
CA LYS A 140 16.65 14.86 7.73
C LYS A 140 17.81 15.70 8.21
#